data_3489cc8bd555515033208100b47e6d37
#
_entry.id   3489cc8bd555515033208100b47e6d37
#
_cell.length_a   1.000
_cell.length_b   1.000
_cell.length_c   1.000
_cell.angle_alpha   90.00
_cell.angle_beta   90.00
_cell.angle_gamma   90.00
#
_symmetry.space_group_name_H-M   'P 1'
#
loop_
_entity.id
_entity.type
_entity.pdbx_description
1 polymer ?
#
loop_
_entity_poly.entity_id
_entity_poly.type
_entity_poly.pdbx_seq_one_letter_code
_entity_poly.pdbx_strand_id
1 'polypeptide(L)'
;MPAFAIGLYDIWDASWRPAYRGAVDKLVTKHGGRYVARTTNPWEVLEGAAPDITNITMIEFPSMEHARAWYNDPEYTPMKRLRQTGSRLDFLLVEGSS
;
A
#
# COMPACT_ATOMS: atom_id res chain seq x y z
N MET A 1 19.40 -0.62 3.18
CA MET A 1 18.36 -0.10 4.10
C MET A 1 16.99 -0.45 3.55
N PRO A 2 16.17 -1.13 4.28
CA PRO A 2 14.80 -1.41 3.80
C PRO A 2 13.99 -0.12 3.70
N ALA A 3 12.97 -0.16 2.88
CA ALA A 3 12.02 0.93 2.72
C ALA A 3 10.61 0.40 2.96
N PHE A 4 9.75 1.24 3.50
CA PHE A 4 8.37 0.85 3.80
C PHE A 4 7.41 1.80 3.09
N ALA A 5 6.51 1.22 2.31
CA ALA A 5 5.39 1.94 1.73
C ALA A 5 4.20 1.74 2.66
N ILE A 6 3.71 2.83 3.24
CA ILE A 6 2.64 2.81 4.22
C ILE A 6 1.41 3.44 3.60
N GLY A 7 0.36 2.64 3.43
CA GLY A 7 -0.89 3.08 2.82
C GLY A 7 -1.99 3.22 3.86
N LEU A 8 -2.62 4.39 3.88
CA LEU A 8 -3.75 4.69 4.73
C LEU A 8 -4.97 4.86 3.84
N TYR A 9 -5.84 3.86 3.83
CA TYR A 9 -7.00 3.79 2.96
C TYR A 9 -8.27 4.26 3.65
N ASP A 10 -9.08 5.01 2.91
CA ASP A 10 -10.51 5.13 3.17
C ASP A 10 -11.23 4.46 2.00
N ILE A 11 -11.82 3.29 2.24
CA ILE A 11 -12.48 2.48 1.21
C ILE A 11 -13.99 2.54 1.45
N TRP A 12 -14.73 3.03 0.45
CA TRP A 12 -16.20 3.06 0.49
C TRP A 12 -16.84 2.07 -0.48
N ASP A 13 -16.09 1.58 -1.46
CA ASP A 13 -16.51 0.54 -2.39
C ASP A 13 -15.32 -0.36 -2.69
N ALA A 14 -15.38 -1.59 -2.20
CA ALA A 14 -14.26 -2.53 -2.29
C ALA A 14 -14.34 -3.45 -3.52
N SER A 15 -15.25 -3.21 -4.46
CA SER A 15 -15.43 -4.08 -5.63
C SER A 15 -14.20 -4.18 -6.53
N TRP A 16 -13.32 -3.19 -6.48
CA TRP A 16 -12.06 -3.17 -7.23
C TRP A 16 -10.98 -4.11 -6.65
N ARG A 17 -11.11 -4.53 -5.40
CA ARG A 17 -10.02 -5.21 -4.67
C ARG A 17 -9.56 -6.53 -5.27
N PRO A 18 -10.43 -7.45 -5.71
CA PRO A 18 -9.94 -8.73 -6.24
C PRO A 18 -9.02 -8.57 -7.46
N ALA A 19 -9.42 -7.74 -8.42
CA ALA A 19 -8.60 -7.48 -9.62
C ALA A 19 -7.31 -6.75 -9.25
N TYR A 20 -7.40 -5.78 -8.35
CA TYR A 20 -6.24 -5.03 -7.87
C TYR A 20 -5.21 -5.96 -7.22
N ARG A 21 -5.64 -6.78 -6.27
CA ARG A 21 -4.75 -7.70 -5.57
C ARG A 21 -4.08 -8.69 -6.52
N GLY A 22 -4.84 -9.24 -7.45
CA GLY A 22 -4.30 -10.21 -8.41
C GLY A 22 -3.15 -9.64 -9.22
N ALA A 23 -3.26 -8.39 -9.65
CA ALA A 23 -2.22 -7.74 -10.46
C ALA A 23 -1.10 -7.14 -9.59
N VAL A 24 -1.45 -6.43 -8.53
CA VAL A 24 -0.49 -5.64 -7.77
C VAL A 24 0.38 -6.51 -6.87
N ASP A 25 -0.14 -7.61 -6.33
CA ASP A 25 0.68 -8.53 -5.53
C ASP A 25 1.85 -9.08 -6.35
N LYS A 26 1.63 -9.35 -7.63
CA LYS A 26 2.71 -9.78 -8.55
C LYS A 26 3.72 -8.67 -8.79
N LEU A 27 3.27 -7.43 -8.90
CA LEU A 27 4.16 -6.28 -9.08
C LEU A 27 5.02 -6.02 -7.85
N VAL A 28 4.44 -6.14 -6.66
CA VAL A 28 5.18 -6.01 -5.40
C VAL A 28 6.31 -7.05 -5.36
N THR A 29 6.00 -8.31 -5.67
CA THR A 29 7.00 -9.39 -5.72
C THR A 29 8.05 -9.13 -6.79
N LYS A 30 7.65 -8.67 -7.96
CA LYS A 30 8.56 -8.34 -9.07
C LYS A 30 9.65 -7.36 -8.63
N HIS A 31 9.31 -6.39 -7.78
CA HIS A 31 10.24 -5.38 -7.30
C HIS A 31 10.86 -5.73 -5.93
N GLY A 32 10.80 -6.99 -5.53
CA GLY A 32 11.43 -7.48 -4.31
C GLY A 32 10.70 -7.14 -3.02
N GLY A 33 9.47 -6.67 -3.13
CA GLY A 33 8.67 -6.28 -1.96
C GLY A 33 7.91 -7.44 -1.36
N ARG A 34 7.44 -7.20 -0.13
CA ARG A 34 6.53 -8.12 0.56
C ARG A 34 5.59 -7.33 1.46
N TYR A 35 4.38 -7.80 1.62
CA TYR A 35 3.44 -7.21 2.55
C TYR A 35 3.83 -7.60 3.98
N VAL A 36 4.00 -6.59 4.84
CA VAL A 36 4.27 -6.81 6.26
C VAL A 36 3.04 -6.55 7.14
N ALA A 37 2.09 -5.78 6.62
CA ALA A 37 0.78 -5.61 7.23
C ALA A 37 -0.23 -5.29 6.14
N ARG A 38 -1.37 -5.95 6.18
CA ARG A 38 -2.48 -5.71 5.25
C ARG A 38 -3.75 -5.97 6.04
N THR A 39 -4.28 -4.95 6.69
CA THR A 39 -5.37 -5.11 7.62
C THR A 39 -6.55 -4.21 7.31
N THR A 40 -7.73 -4.79 7.44
CA THR A 40 -8.99 -4.05 7.44
C THR A 40 -9.41 -3.67 8.84
N ASN A 41 -8.84 -4.35 9.88
CA ASN A 41 -9.24 -4.16 11.25
C ASN A 41 -8.62 -5.27 12.12
N PRO A 42 -8.36 -5.04 13.41
CA PRO A 42 -8.33 -3.75 14.06
C PRO A 42 -6.91 -3.29 14.30
N TRP A 43 -6.67 -2.03 14.19
CA TRP A 43 -5.49 -1.43 14.77
C TRP A 43 -5.91 -0.78 16.08
N GLU A 44 -4.94 -0.53 16.95
CA GLU A 44 -5.18 0.13 18.22
C GLU A 44 -4.61 1.54 18.17
N VAL A 45 -5.37 2.50 18.69
CA VAL A 45 -4.90 3.87 18.85
C VAL A 45 -4.25 3.96 20.23
N LEU A 46 -2.93 4.05 20.24
CA LEU A 46 -2.20 4.14 21.51
C LEU A 46 -2.23 5.56 22.09
N GLU A 47 -2.36 6.55 21.23
CA GLU A 47 -2.34 7.94 21.66
C GLU A 47 -2.94 8.80 20.56
N GLY A 48 -3.59 9.89 20.94
CA GLY A 48 -4.14 10.86 20.00
C GLY A 48 -5.42 10.39 19.33
N ALA A 49 -5.85 11.13 18.30
CA ALA A 49 -7.03 10.81 17.52
C ALA A 49 -6.65 9.89 16.36
N ALA A 50 -7.46 8.86 16.12
CA ALA A 50 -7.28 8.00 14.97
C ALA A 50 -7.61 8.77 13.69
N PRO A 51 -6.83 8.58 12.59
CA PRO A 51 -7.24 9.10 11.30
C PRO A 51 -8.53 8.41 10.82
N ASP A 52 -9.28 9.08 9.97
CA ASP A 52 -10.53 8.55 9.42
C ASP A 52 -10.20 7.61 8.25
N ILE A 53 -9.82 6.39 8.58
CA ILE A 53 -9.41 5.36 7.61
C ILE A 53 -10.07 4.04 7.91
N THR A 54 -10.17 3.19 6.89
CA THR A 54 -10.76 1.86 7.00
C THR A 54 -9.71 0.74 6.97
N ASN A 55 -8.57 0.99 6.35
CA ASN A 55 -7.55 -0.04 6.11
C ASN A 55 -6.15 0.55 6.21
N ILE A 56 -5.21 -0.28 6.68
CA ILE A 56 -3.79 0.05 6.68
C ILE A 56 -3.04 -1.03 5.91
N THR A 57 -2.13 -0.61 5.04
CA THR A 57 -1.26 -1.51 4.28
C THR A 57 0.18 -1.08 4.50
N MET A 58 1.06 -2.04 4.77
CA MET A 58 2.50 -1.78 4.83
C MET A 58 3.22 -2.78 3.95
N ILE A 59 4.09 -2.27 3.09
CA ILE A 59 4.88 -3.08 2.16
C ILE A 59 6.35 -2.76 2.40
N GLU A 60 7.14 -3.79 2.60
CA GLU A 60 8.58 -3.64 2.73
C GLU A 60 9.27 -3.92 1.41
N PHE A 61 10.22 -3.06 1.03
CA PHE A 61 11.08 -3.24 -0.14
C PHE A 61 12.55 -3.25 0.30
N PRO A 62 13.45 -3.86 -0.48
CA PRO A 62 14.87 -3.89 -0.13
C PRO A 62 15.51 -2.50 -0.02
N SER A 63 14.97 -1.52 -0.75
CA SER A 63 15.51 -0.15 -0.76
C SER A 63 14.45 0.84 -1.21
N MET A 64 14.73 2.12 -1.02
CA MET A 64 13.87 3.19 -1.54
C MET A 64 13.76 3.13 -3.06
N GLU A 65 14.86 2.75 -3.75
CA GLU A 65 14.86 2.64 -5.20
C GLU A 65 13.92 1.54 -5.69
N HIS A 66 13.90 0.39 -5.03
CA HIS A 66 12.98 -0.70 -5.35
C HIS A 66 11.52 -0.26 -5.17
N ALA A 67 11.24 0.44 -4.08
CA ALA A 67 9.89 0.92 -3.80
C ALA A 67 9.43 1.94 -4.85
N ARG A 68 10.31 2.87 -5.23
CA ARG A 68 9.99 3.86 -6.28
C ARG A 68 9.79 3.20 -7.63
N ALA A 69 10.61 2.19 -7.97
CA ALA A 69 10.47 1.46 -9.22
C ALA A 69 9.13 0.73 -9.27
N TRP A 70 8.71 0.14 -8.16
CA TRP A 70 7.38 -0.47 -8.06
C TRP A 70 6.28 0.55 -8.28
N TYR A 71 6.33 1.66 -7.56
CA TYR A 71 5.27 2.67 -7.61
C TYR A 71 5.16 3.31 -8.99
N ASN A 72 6.27 3.45 -9.70
CA ASN A 72 6.33 4.07 -11.02
C ASN A 72 6.28 3.05 -12.17
N ASP A 73 6.10 1.77 -11.88
CA ASP A 73 5.97 0.75 -12.91
C ASP A 73 4.73 1.05 -13.77
N PRO A 74 4.87 1.11 -15.12
CA PRO A 74 3.74 1.37 -15.99
C PRO A 74 2.58 0.40 -15.81
N GLU A 75 2.86 -0.83 -15.41
CA GLU A 75 1.82 -1.84 -15.14
C GLU A 75 0.98 -1.49 -13.91
N TYR A 76 1.49 -0.65 -13.02
CA TYR A 76 0.73 -0.20 -11.85
C TYR A 76 -0.26 0.93 -12.18
N THR A 77 -0.02 1.69 -13.22
CA THR A 77 -0.84 2.86 -13.56
C THR A 77 -2.33 2.54 -13.68
N PRO A 78 -2.75 1.50 -14.47
CA PRO A 78 -4.17 1.18 -14.54
C PRO A 78 -4.74 0.69 -13.20
N MET A 79 -3.93 0.05 -12.37
CA MET A 79 -4.37 -0.43 -11.06
C MET A 79 -4.56 0.71 -10.07
N LYS A 80 -3.74 1.76 -10.14
CA LYS A 80 -3.94 2.98 -9.36
C LYS A 80 -5.28 3.63 -9.69
N ARG A 81 -5.62 3.70 -10.97
CA ARG A 81 -6.91 4.24 -11.41
C ARG A 81 -8.07 3.39 -10.93
N LEU A 82 -7.90 2.08 -10.97
CA LEU A 82 -8.93 1.14 -10.52
C LEU A 82 -9.27 1.36 -9.04
N ARG A 83 -8.26 1.43 -8.16
CA ARG A 83 -8.53 1.61 -6.73
C ARG A 83 -9.14 2.97 -6.40
N GLN A 84 -8.89 3.97 -7.23
CA GLN A 84 -9.47 5.31 -7.05
C GLN A 84 -10.98 5.35 -7.31
N THR A 85 -11.54 4.34 -7.94
CA THR A 85 -12.99 4.26 -8.17
C THR A 85 -13.79 4.03 -6.88
N GLY A 86 -13.16 3.48 -5.85
CA GLY A 86 -13.85 3.16 -4.60
C GLY A 86 -13.06 3.46 -3.34
N SER A 87 -11.96 4.21 -3.45
CA SER A 87 -11.12 4.50 -2.29
C SER A 87 -10.32 5.77 -2.45
N ARG A 88 -9.91 6.30 -1.31
CA ARG A 88 -8.88 7.32 -1.19
C ARG A 88 -7.70 6.68 -0.47
N LEU A 89 -6.50 6.94 -0.94
CA LEU A 89 -5.28 6.39 -0.35
C LEU A 89 -4.24 7.49 -0.16
N ASP A 90 -3.78 7.63 1.07
CA ASP A 90 -2.58 8.40 1.37
C ASP A 90 -1.43 7.39 1.50
N PHE A 91 -0.44 7.52 0.62
CA PHE A 91 0.68 6.59 0.55
C PHE A 91 1.97 7.31 0.91
N LEU A 92 2.65 6.80 1.93
CA LEU A 92 3.92 7.37 2.40
C LEU A 92 5.03 6.36 2.16
N LEU A 93 6.18 6.84 1.72
CA LEU A 93 7.36 6.00 1.58
C LEU A 93 8.41 6.49 2.57
N VAL A 94 8.87 5.58 3.42
CA VAL A 94 9.82 5.91 4.47
C VAL A 94 10.98 4.92 4.44
N GLU A 95 12.21 5.44 4.59
CA GLU A 95 13.39 4.58 4.71
C GLU A 95 13.46 4.02 6.12
N GLY A 96 13.69 2.72 6.23
CA GLY A 96 13.88 2.08 7.52
C GLY A 96 15.23 2.45 8.12
N SER A 97 15.33 2.37 9.44
CA SER A 97 16.58 2.55 10.13
C SER A 97 17.31 1.21 10.26
N SER A 98 18.61 1.25 10.31
CA SER A 98 19.45 0.07 10.54
C SER A 98 19.74 -0.13 12.02
#